data_f5b15a1b904f81af2706ee8384e06d24
#
_entry.id   f5b15a1b904f81af2706ee8384e06d24
#
_cell.length_a   1.000
_cell.length_b   1.000
_cell.length_c   1.000
_cell.angle_alpha   90.00
_cell.angle_beta   90.00
_cell.angle_gamma   90.00
#
_symmetry.space_group_name_H-M   'P 1'
#
loop_
_entity.id
_entity.type
_entity.pdbx_description
1 polymer ?
#
loop_
_entity_poly.entity_id
_entity_poly.type
_entity_poly.pdbx_seq_one_letter_code
_entity_poly.pdbx_strand_id
1 'polypeptide(L)'
;MPISDNRNEHETQRKINRGNLFSRAKRIYQRNGLNYFIHTVIRYLYELFFISSPNRVKRWYYNKFRSSETFRFRGKVYHYLFHSYTPTWKNERCVLLPIAWNIIQSYQKSRKNILEIGNVLSYVYPINHDVIDKYEIVDGVINEDIVNFKTNKQYDLILSIVTLQFVGWDETPRNPKKLLMAIENMKNMLAPN
;
A
#
# COMPACT_ATOMS: atom_id res chain seq x y z
N MET A 1 -5.91 33.90 -27.74
CA MET A 1 -6.53 33.87 -26.39
C MET A 1 -5.55 33.24 -25.46
N PRO A 2 -5.02 33.91 -24.43
CA PRO A 2 -4.10 33.31 -23.49
C PRO A 2 -4.88 32.47 -22.47
N ILE A 3 -4.44 31.24 -22.28
CA ILE A 3 -4.92 30.32 -21.24
C ILE A 3 -4.39 30.86 -19.90
N SER A 4 -5.27 31.43 -19.10
CA SER A 4 -4.96 31.99 -17.79
C SER A 4 -4.56 30.90 -16.80
N ASP A 5 -3.51 31.20 -16.10
CA ASP A 5 -2.70 30.45 -15.18
C ASP A 5 -3.48 30.02 -13.91
N ASN A 6 -4.14 28.87 -13.97
CA ASN A 6 -4.88 28.28 -12.84
C ASN A 6 -3.97 27.74 -11.71
N ARG A 7 -2.64 27.78 -11.85
CA ARG A 7 -1.71 27.32 -10.81
C ARG A 7 -1.59 28.31 -9.65
N ASN A 8 -1.61 29.60 -9.95
CA ASN A 8 -1.44 30.64 -8.93
C ASN A 8 -2.67 30.79 -8.01
N GLU A 9 -3.87 30.50 -8.49
CA GLU A 9 -5.08 30.50 -7.64
C GLU A 9 -5.11 29.34 -6.66
N HIS A 10 -4.69 28.15 -7.05
CA HIS A 10 -4.60 26.99 -6.16
C HIS A 10 -3.51 27.12 -5.08
N GLU A 11 -2.39 27.76 -5.39
CA GLU A 11 -1.36 28.07 -4.38
C GLU A 11 -1.79 29.16 -3.41
N THR A 12 -2.49 30.17 -3.90
CA THR A 12 -3.02 31.27 -3.08
C THR A 12 -4.12 30.76 -2.14
N GLN A 13 -5.03 29.91 -2.62
CA GLN A 13 -6.04 29.27 -1.77
C GLN A 13 -5.44 28.32 -0.72
N ARG A 14 -4.34 27.62 -1.04
CA ARG A 14 -3.61 26.80 -0.03
C ARG A 14 -2.93 27.66 1.02
N LYS A 15 -2.46 28.88 0.70
CA LYS A 15 -1.87 29.82 1.67
C LYS A 15 -2.93 30.47 2.59
N ILE A 16 -4.10 30.78 2.08
CA ILE A 16 -5.19 31.39 2.84
C ILE A 16 -5.79 30.39 3.87
N ASN A 17 -5.81 29.09 3.58
CA ASN A 17 -6.28 28.06 4.51
C ASN A 17 -5.26 27.65 5.60
N ARG A 18 -4.04 28.16 5.57
CA ARG A 18 -3.08 28.09 6.69
C ARG A 18 -3.34 29.23 7.69
N GLY A 19 -4.53 29.27 8.27
CA GLY A 19 -4.77 30.10 9.46
C GLY A 19 -3.65 29.86 10.46
N ASN A 20 -3.05 30.98 10.94
CA ASN A 20 -1.90 31.02 11.85
C ASN A 20 -1.97 29.85 12.85
N LEU A 21 -0.93 29.03 12.94
CA LEU A 21 -0.82 27.86 13.84
C LEU A 21 -1.31 28.22 15.26
N PHE A 22 -1.05 29.44 15.68
CA PHE A 22 -1.45 29.98 16.97
C PHE A 22 -2.99 30.11 17.10
N SER A 23 -3.67 30.55 16.06
CA SER A 23 -5.14 30.66 16.08
C SER A 23 -5.85 29.30 16.05
N ARG A 24 -5.22 28.31 15.43
CA ARG A 24 -5.68 26.90 15.47
C ARG A 24 -5.46 26.29 16.86
N ALA A 25 -4.28 26.48 17.45
CA ALA A 25 -3.94 26.04 18.79
C ALA A 25 -4.90 26.62 19.83
N LYS A 26 -5.16 27.93 19.77
CA LYS A 26 -6.10 28.64 20.67
C LYS A 26 -7.52 28.06 20.55
N ARG A 27 -8.01 27.78 19.33
CA ARG A 27 -9.33 27.18 19.11
C ARG A 27 -9.45 25.77 19.67
N ILE A 28 -8.41 24.94 19.51
CA ILE A 28 -8.39 23.58 20.05
C ILE A 28 -8.42 23.61 21.58
N TYR A 29 -7.61 24.47 22.19
CA TYR A 29 -7.59 24.66 23.63
C TYR A 29 -8.94 25.12 24.19
N GLN A 30 -9.55 26.15 23.58
CA GLN A 30 -10.83 26.72 24.02
C GLN A 30 -12.00 25.74 23.85
N ARG A 31 -11.95 24.85 22.86
CA ARG A 31 -13.06 23.95 22.54
C ARG A 31 -13.00 22.62 23.28
N ASN A 32 -11.81 22.09 23.55
CA ASN A 32 -11.61 20.70 24.00
C ASN A 32 -10.83 20.61 25.34
N GLY A 33 -10.39 21.74 25.90
CA GLY A 33 -9.66 21.79 27.16
C GLY A 33 -8.18 21.46 27.09
N LEU A 34 -7.49 21.65 28.23
CA LEU A 34 -6.02 21.56 28.30
C LEU A 34 -5.47 20.17 27.98
N ASN A 35 -6.10 19.12 28.51
CA ASN A 35 -5.62 17.75 28.29
C ASN A 35 -5.64 17.36 26.81
N TYR A 36 -6.73 17.65 26.12
CA TYR A 36 -6.84 17.39 24.69
C TYR A 36 -5.84 18.22 23.87
N PHE A 37 -5.61 19.46 24.28
CA PHE A 37 -4.61 20.34 23.67
C PHE A 37 -3.19 19.76 23.80
N ILE A 38 -2.79 19.33 25.00
CA ILE A 38 -1.49 18.70 25.27
C ILE A 38 -1.33 17.45 24.41
N HIS A 39 -2.31 16.56 24.40
CA HIS A 39 -2.28 15.36 23.54
C HIS A 39 -2.15 15.70 22.06
N THR A 40 -2.84 16.73 21.58
CA THR A 40 -2.75 17.19 20.19
C THR A 40 -1.38 17.74 19.86
N VAL A 41 -0.77 18.51 20.77
CA VAL A 41 0.59 19.07 20.59
C VAL A 41 1.62 17.95 20.61
N ILE A 42 1.54 17.01 21.56
CA ILE A 42 2.46 15.85 21.62
C ILE A 42 2.34 15.02 20.34
N ARG A 43 1.11 14.75 19.90
CA ARG A 43 0.87 14.03 18.64
C ARG A 43 1.45 14.78 17.43
N TYR A 44 1.26 16.10 17.36
CA TYR A 44 1.81 16.92 16.28
C TYR A 44 3.34 16.93 16.27
N LEU A 45 3.98 17.09 17.43
CA LEU A 45 5.44 17.02 17.57
C LEU A 45 5.97 15.62 17.20
N TYR A 46 5.29 14.58 17.64
CA TYR A 46 5.59 13.20 17.27
C TYR A 46 5.47 13.00 15.75
N GLU A 47 4.37 13.43 15.14
CA GLU A 47 4.17 13.35 13.69
C GLU A 47 5.24 14.16 12.93
N LEU A 48 5.58 15.36 13.39
CA LEU A 48 6.62 16.20 12.78
C LEU A 48 8.01 15.52 12.87
N PHE A 49 8.37 15.00 14.02
CA PHE A 49 9.61 14.27 14.21
C PHE A 49 9.67 13.03 13.32
N PHE A 50 8.60 12.23 13.31
CA PHE A 50 8.53 11.02 12.49
C PHE A 50 8.38 11.31 10.99
N ILE A 51 7.67 12.36 10.58
CA ILE A 51 7.56 12.75 9.17
C ILE A 51 8.90 13.21 8.63
N SER A 52 9.64 14.02 9.40
CA SER A 52 10.92 14.59 8.99
C SER A 52 12.09 13.60 9.07
N SER A 53 11.96 12.52 9.85
CA SER A 53 13.02 11.54 10.02
C SER A 53 13.21 10.68 8.76
N PRO A 54 14.47 10.36 8.37
CA PRO A 54 14.74 9.44 7.28
C PRO A 54 14.08 8.06 7.51
N ASN A 55 13.65 7.41 6.43
CA ASN A 55 13.02 6.08 6.52
C ASN A 55 13.91 5.03 7.19
N ARG A 56 15.25 5.21 7.14
CA ARG A 56 16.22 4.35 7.83
C ARG A 56 16.06 4.41 9.36
N VAL A 57 15.88 5.62 9.92
CA VAL A 57 15.70 5.84 11.36
C VAL A 57 14.36 5.26 11.82
N LYS A 58 13.29 5.48 11.05
CA LYS A 58 11.97 4.90 11.34
C LYS A 58 12.00 3.38 11.31
N ARG A 59 12.58 2.79 10.28
CA ARG A 59 12.78 1.34 10.19
C ARG A 59 13.53 0.79 11.39
N TRP A 60 14.64 1.44 11.77
CA TRP A 60 15.42 1.04 12.94
C TRP A 60 14.57 1.09 14.21
N TYR A 61 13.83 2.19 14.45
CA TYR A 61 12.96 2.35 15.61
C TYR A 61 11.90 1.26 15.68
N TYR A 62 11.14 1.05 14.61
CA TYR A 62 10.08 0.05 14.57
C TYR A 62 10.64 -1.37 14.77
N ASN A 63 11.72 -1.70 14.11
CA ASN A 63 12.34 -3.02 14.25
C ASN A 63 12.94 -3.23 15.65
N LYS A 64 13.44 -2.20 16.31
CA LYS A 64 14.03 -2.33 17.65
C LYS A 64 12.99 -2.39 18.77
N PHE A 65 11.96 -1.57 18.67
CA PHE A 65 11.01 -1.39 19.78
C PHE A 65 9.63 -2.00 19.56
N ARG A 66 9.27 -2.30 18.32
CA ARG A 66 7.94 -2.80 17.96
C ARG A 66 7.95 -4.13 17.19
N SER A 67 9.10 -4.76 16.99
CA SER A 67 9.23 -6.03 16.26
C SER A 67 8.50 -7.20 16.92
N SER A 68 8.31 -7.13 18.24
CA SER A 68 7.56 -8.15 19.01
C SER A 68 6.05 -7.97 18.93
N GLU A 69 5.56 -6.86 18.39
CA GLU A 69 4.12 -6.65 18.27
C GLU A 69 3.48 -7.62 17.29
N THR A 70 2.35 -8.16 17.71
CA THR A 70 1.62 -9.17 16.95
C THR A 70 0.16 -8.79 16.75
N PHE A 71 -0.44 -9.39 15.73
CA PHE A 71 -1.88 -9.34 15.49
C PHE A 71 -2.41 -10.75 15.21
N ARG A 72 -3.72 -10.93 15.35
CA ARG A 72 -4.39 -12.20 15.05
C ARG A 72 -5.25 -12.08 13.80
N PHE A 73 -5.13 -13.09 12.91
CA PHE A 73 -6.00 -13.21 11.75
C PHE A 73 -6.35 -14.70 11.53
N ARG A 74 -7.64 -15.01 11.46
CA ARG A 74 -8.16 -16.39 11.30
C ARG A 74 -7.51 -17.41 12.25
N GLY A 75 -7.41 -17.05 13.53
CA GLY A 75 -6.87 -17.91 14.58
C GLY A 75 -5.34 -18.00 14.63
N LYS A 76 -4.61 -17.49 13.63
CA LYS A 76 -3.13 -17.45 13.61
C LYS A 76 -2.62 -16.13 14.16
N VAL A 77 -1.44 -16.16 14.76
CA VAL A 77 -0.69 -14.98 15.23
C VAL A 77 0.37 -14.63 14.20
N TYR A 78 0.47 -13.37 13.87
CA TYR A 78 1.43 -12.80 12.94
C TYR A 78 2.18 -11.65 13.60
N HIS A 79 3.43 -11.41 13.21
CA HIS A 79 4.15 -10.19 13.52
C HIS A 79 3.85 -9.11 12.51
N TYR A 80 3.78 -7.84 12.96
CA TYR A 80 3.73 -6.71 12.05
C TYR A 80 5.03 -6.61 11.25
N LEU A 81 4.90 -6.30 9.97
CA LEU A 81 6.05 -6.08 9.09
C LEU A 81 6.43 -4.60 9.05
N PHE A 82 7.62 -4.28 9.50
CA PHE A 82 8.18 -2.93 9.42
C PHE A 82 9.31 -2.86 8.39
N HIS A 83 8.97 -2.44 7.17
CA HIS A 83 9.90 -2.39 6.05
C HIS A 83 9.89 -1.01 5.38
N SER A 84 11.05 -0.59 4.82
CA SER A 84 11.21 0.71 4.15
C SER A 84 10.52 0.78 2.79
N TYR A 85 10.33 -0.35 2.13
CA TYR A 85 9.51 -0.42 0.94
C TYR A 85 8.07 0.03 1.26
N THR A 86 7.59 1.05 0.55
CA THR A 86 6.28 1.70 0.80
C THR A 86 5.98 1.89 2.30
N PRO A 87 6.83 2.55 3.05
CA PRO A 87 6.93 2.59 4.52
C PRO A 87 5.79 1.87 5.25
N THR A 88 5.91 0.54 5.42
CA THR A 88 4.82 -0.32 5.90
C THR A 88 4.29 0.07 7.28
N TRP A 89 5.10 0.75 8.10
CA TRP A 89 4.65 1.30 9.40
C TRP A 89 3.57 2.40 9.29
N LYS A 90 3.22 2.84 8.08
CA LYS A 90 2.22 3.90 7.84
C LYS A 90 0.96 3.41 7.16
N ASN A 91 0.92 2.15 6.74
CA ASN A 91 -0.17 1.64 5.92
C ASN A 91 -0.50 0.17 6.24
N GLU A 92 -1.54 -0.32 5.62
CA GLU A 92 -2.09 -1.67 5.78
C GLU A 92 -1.11 -2.80 5.39
N ARG A 93 -0.06 -2.50 4.66
CA ARG A 93 0.93 -3.51 4.22
C ARG A 93 1.68 -4.14 5.38
N CYS A 94 1.77 -3.46 6.54
CA CYS A 94 2.33 -4.08 7.75
C CYS A 94 1.55 -5.32 8.20
N VAL A 95 0.28 -5.45 7.81
CA VAL A 95 -0.62 -6.58 8.10
C VAL A 95 -0.78 -7.49 6.88
N LEU A 96 -1.03 -6.89 5.69
CA LEU A 96 -1.35 -7.65 4.48
C LEU A 96 -0.17 -8.52 4.02
N LEU A 97 1.06 -7.99 4.05
CA LEU A 97 2.22 -8.73 3.54
C LEU A 97 2.55 -9.99 4.35
N PRO A 98 2.57 -9.97 5.70
CA PRO A 98 2.75 -11.19 6.49
C PRO A 98 1.66 -12.24 6.25
N ILE A 99 0.40 -11.82 6.07
CA ILE A 99 -0.71 -12.74 5.77
C ILE A 99 -0.51 -13.36 4.39
N ALA A 100 -0.27 -12.54 3.37
CA ALA A 100 -0.06 -13.00 2.00
C ALA A 100 1.12 -13.97 1.90
N TRP A 101 2.25 -13.63 2.54
CA TRP A 101 3.42 -14.48 2.58
C TRP A 101 3.14 -15.85 3.22
N ASN A 102 2.42 -15.88 4.34
CA ASN A 102 2.04 -17.14 4.99
C ASN A 102 1.15 -18.01 4.08
N ILE A 103 0.23 -17.42 3.34
CA ILE A 103 -0.60 -18.13 2.36
C ILE A 103 0.28 -18.70 1.25
N ILE A 104 1.13 -17.89 0.64
CA ILE A 104 2.05 -18.31 -0.41
C ILE A 104 2.92 -19.48 0.03
N GLN A 105 3.54 -19.38 1.22
CA GLN A 105 4.36 -20.47 1.75
C GLN A 105 3.61 -21.80 1.87
N SER A 106 2.31 -21.78 2.20
CA SER A 106 1.50 -22.99 2.27
C SER A 106 1.28 -23.62 0.90
N TYR A 107 1.07 -22.80 -0.14
CA TYR A 107 0.92 -23.27 -1.52
C TYR A 107 2.25 -23.74 -2.11
N GLN A 108 3.34 -23.05 -1.85
CA GLN A 108 4.68 -23.45 -2.29
C GLN A 108 5.10 -24.80 -1.71
N LYS A 109 4.83 -25.07 -0.42
CA LYS A 109 5.07 -26.37 0.21
C LYS A 109 4.35 -27.52 -0.50
N SER A 110 3.18 -27.23 -1.06
CA SER A 110 2.38 -28.19 -1.83
C SER A 110 2.72 -28.18 -3.33
N ARG A 111 3.79 -27.48 -3.75
CA ARG A 111 4.23 -27.32 -5.15
C ARG A 111 3.15 -26.81 -6.10
N LYS A 112 2.30 -25.94 -5.62
CA LYS A 112 1.19 -25.35 -6.35
C LYS A 112 1.63 -24.14 -7.15
N ASN A 113 0.97 -23.91 -8.29
CA ASN A 113 1.21 -22.75 -9.14
C ASN A 113 0.59 -21.50 -8.54
N ILE A 114 1.36 -20.42 -8.47
CA ILE A 114 0.92 -19.15 -7.89
C ILE A 114 1.17 -18.03 -8.88
N LEU A 115 0.21 -17.12 -9.03
CA LEU A 115 0.34 -15.86 -9.76
C LEU A 115 0.11 -14.69 -8.81
N GLU A 116 1.03 -13.75 -8.76
CA GLU A 116 0.88 -12.46 -8.10
C GLU A 116 0.59 -11.38 -9.14
N ILE A 117 -0.46 -10.58 -8.89
CA ILE A 117 -0.81 -9.43 -9.73
C ILE A 117 -0.37 -8.15 -9.03
N GLY A 118 0.58 -7.46 -9.67
CA GLY A 118 1.34 -6.36 -9.08
C GLY A 118 2.55 -6.87 -8.31
N ASN A 119 3.74 -6.36 -8.64
CA ASN A 119 4.98 -6.77 -8.00
C ASN A 119 5.14 -6.10 -6.62
N VAL A 120 4.69 -6.75 -5.57
CA VAL A 120 4.71 -6.20 -4.21
C VAL A 120 5.58 -7.03 -3.27
N LEU A 121 5.47 -8.36 -3.33
CA LEU A 121 6.15 -9.25 -2.38
C LEU A 121 7.65 -9.38 -2.65
N SER A 122 8.10 -9.30 -3.90
CA SER A 122 9.52 -9.39 -4.27
C SER A 122 10.41 -8.37 -3.58
N TYR A 123 9.86 -7.22 -3.20
CA TYR A 123 10.59 -6.18 -2.47
C TYR A 123 10.88 -6.52 -1.01
N VAL A 124 10.22 -7.55 -0.49
CA VAL A 124 10.26 -7.88 0.95
C VAL A 124 10.68 -9.32 1.19
N TYR A 125 10.28 -10.23 0.32
CA TYR A 125 10.48 -11.67 0.45
C TYR A 125 11.14 -12.28 -0.77
N PRO A 126 11.92 -13.36 -0.62
CA PRO A 126 12.43 -14.12 -1.75
C PRO A 126 11.28 -14.91 -2.39
N ILE A 127 10.79 -14.45 -3.52
CA ILE A 127 9.70 -15.10 -4.24
C ILE A 127 10.23 -16.08 -5.29
N ASN A 128 9.45 -17.11 -5.59
CA ASN A 128 9.72 -18.10 -6.65
C ASN A 128 8.44 -18.48 -7.40
N HIS A 129 7.48 -17.56 -7.47
CA HIS A 129 6.23 -17.72 -8.20
C HIS A 129 6.12 -16.68 -9.31
N ASP A 130 5.18 -16.87 -10.24
CA ASP A 130 4.97 -15.94 -11.34
C ASP A 130 4.41 -14.61 -10.82
N VAL A 131 4.95 -13.52 -11.34
CA VAL A 131 4.50 -12.15 -11.06
C VAL A 131 4.18 -11.45 -12.37
N ILE A 132 3.04 -10.79 -12.42
CA ILE A 132 2.65 -9.91 -13.53
C ILE A 132 2.46 -8.49 -13.03
N ASP A 133 3.09 -7.53 -13.70
CA ASP A 133 2.91 -6.11 -13.43
C ASP A 133 2.92 -5.31 -14.73
N LYS A 134 1.93 -4.43 -14.89
CA LYS A 134 1.75 -3.64 -16.12
C LYS A 134 2.86 -2.64 -16.37
N TYR A 135 3.42 -2.07 -15.31
CA TYR A 135 4.32 -0.92 -15.39
C TYR A 135 5.76 -1.25 -15.04
N GLU A 136 5.98 -2.32 -14.30
CA GLU A 136 7.28 -2.65 -13.79
C GLU A 136 8.06 -3.56 -14.73
N ILE A 137 9.22 -3.08 -15.20
CA ILE A 137 10.10 -3.80 -16.11
C ILE A 137 11.33 -4.24 -15.33
N VAL A 138 11.27 -5.44 -14.73
CA VAL A 138 12.36 -6.07 -13.96
C VAL A 138 12.43 -7.56 -14.27
N ASP A 139 13.61 -8.14 -14.09
CA ASP A 139 13.80 -9.57 -14.28
C ASP A 139 12.89 -10.40 -13.39
N GLY A 140 12.26 -11.42 -13.98
CA GLY A 140 11.33 -12.30 -13.27
C GLY A 140 9.90 -11.78 -13.14
N VAL A 141 9.61 -10.58 -13.66
CA VAL A 141 8.26 -10.00 -13.72
C VAL A 141 7.76 -10.03 -15.17
N ILE A 142 6.57 -10.55 -15.37
CA ILE A 142 5.88 -10.51 -16.67
C ILE A 142 5.29 -9.10 -16.83
N ASN A 143 5.88 -8.29 -17.71
CA ASN A 143 5.44 -6.92 -17.93
C ASN A 143 4.26 -6.88 -18.91
N GLU A 144 3.05 -7.08 -18.39
CA GLU A 144 1.81 -7.10 -19.17
C GLU A 144 0.61 -6.66 -18.33
N ASP A 145 -0.44 -6.14 -19.02
CA ASP A 145 -1.72 -5.81 -18.37
C ASP A 145 -2.51 -7.11 -18.12
N ILE A 146 -2.93 -7.34 -16.87
CA ILE A 146 -3.70 -8.51 -16.47
C ILE A 146 -4.96 -8.72 -17.31
N VAL A 147 -5.53 -7.67 -17.87
CA VAL A 147 -6.71 -7.75 -18.74
C VAL A 147 -6.40 -8.48 -20.05
N ASN A 148 -5.19 -8.32 -20.56
CA ASN A 148 -4.74 -8.85 -21.84
C ASN A 148 -3.91 -10.13 -21.72
N PHE A 149 -3.38 -10.39 -20.51
CA PHE A 149 -2.49 -11.51 -20.27
C PHE A 149 -3.13 -12.85 -20.65
N LYS A 150 -2.41 -13.64 -21.44
CA LYS A 150 -2.83 -14.97 -21.89
C LYS A 150 -1.77 -16.00 -21.54
N THR A 151 -2.22 -17.11 -20.99
CA THR A 151 -1.36 -18.24 -20.64
C THR A 151 -2.14 -19.53 -20.68
N ASN A 152 -1.46 -20.63 -21.00
CA ASN A 152 -2.01 -21.98 -20.86
C ASN A 152 -1.78 -22.56 -19.46
N LYS A 153 -1.02 -21.85 -18.61
CA LYS A 153 -0.76 -22.27 -17.23
C LYS A 153 -1.99 -22.02 -16.37
N GLN A 154 -2.35 -23.02 -15.59
CA GLN A 154 -3.41 -22.91 -14.58
C GLN A 154 -2.75 -22.62 -13.24
N TYR A 155 -3.37 -21.73 -12.46
CA TYR A 155 -2.88 -21.32 -11.15
C TYR A 155 -3.80 -21.81 -10.04
N ASP A 156 -3.22 -22.41 -9.02
CA ASP A 156 -3.94 -22.83 -7.81
C ASP A 156 -4.24 -21.64 -6.88
N LEU A 157 -3.47 -20.57 -7.01
CA LEU A 157 -3.66 -19.32 -6.27
C LEU A 157 -3.34 -18.14 -7.18
N ILE A 158 -4.26 -17.20 -7.25
CA ILE A 158 -4.02 -15.87 -7.83
C ILE A 158 -4.23 -14.86 -6.71
N LEU A 159 -3.22 -14.04 -6.44
CA LEU A 159 -3.31 -13.00 -5.42
C LEU A 159 -2.98 -11.62 -5.97
N SER A 160 -3.56 -10.61 -5.36
CA SER A 160 -3.25 -9.21 -5.64
C SER A 160 -3.24 -8.40 -4.35
N ILE A 161 -2.17 -7.66 -4.10
CA ILE A 161 -2.00 -6.87 -2.89
C ILE A 161 -2.03 -5.39 -3.26
N VAL A 162 -3.17 -4.74 -3.00
CA VAL A 162 -3.37 -3.29 -3.23
C VAL A 162 -3.13 -2.86 -4.69
N THR A 163 -3.31 -3.77 -5.67
CA THR A 163 -3.06 -3.49 -7.10
C THR A 163 -4.36 -3.41 -7.91
N LEU A 164 -5.30 -4.35 -7.71
CA LEU A 164 -6.53 -4.41 -8.52
C LEU A 164 -7.36 -3.12 -8.47
N GLN A 165 -7.30 -2.37 -7.40
CA GLN A 165 -8.00 -1.09 -7.27
C GLN A 165 -7.57 -0.03 -8.28
N PHE A 166 -6.39 -0.18 -8.89
CA PHE A 166 -5.85 0.76 -9.88
C PHE A 166 -6.16 0.35 -11.32
N VAL A 167 -6.60 -0.90 -11.55
CA VAL A 167 -6.88 -1.39 -12.91
C VAL A 167 -7.97 -0.56 -13.57
N GLY A 168 -7.60 0.14 -14.66
CA GLY A 168 -8.47 1.05 -15.40
C GLY A 168 -8.68 2.43 -14.77
N TRP A 169 -8.15 2.69 -13.56
CA TRP A 169 -8.23 4.00 -12.92
C TRP A 169 -7.02 4.89 -13.17
N ASP A 170 -5.88 4.30 -13.41
CA ASP A 170 -4.60 4.95 -13.70
C ASP A 170 -4.39 5.25 -15.20
N GLU A 171 -5.40 5.02 -16.02
CA GLU A 171 -5.40 5.22 -17.46
C GLU A 171 -6.11 6.52 -17.87
N THR A 172 -5.81 7.00 -19.07
CA THR A 172 -6.51 8.14 -19.67
C THR A 172 -7.01 7.75 -21.07
N PRO A 173 -8.34 7.71 -21.30
CA PRO A 173 -9.43 7.89 -20.31
C PRO A 173 -9.57 6.74 -19.31
N ARG A 174 -10.07 7.03 -18.12
CA ARG A 174 -10.35 6.00 -17.10
C ARG A 174 -11.40 5.00 -17.59
N ASN A 175 -11.15 3.73 -17.32
CA ASN A 175 -12.07 2.65 -17.68
C ASN A 175 -12.34 1.71 -16.48
N PRO A 176 -13.32 2.01 -15.62
CA PRO A 176 -13.66 1.18 -14.46
C PRO A 176 -14.08 -0.25 -14.82
N LYS A 177 -14.56 -0.48 -16.05
CA LYS A 177 -14.97 -1.82 -16.53
C LYS A 177 -13.77 -2.76 -16.68
N LYS A 178 -12.55 -2.24 -16.79
CA LYS A 178 -11.33 -3.07 -16.86
C LYS A 178 -11.12 -3.93 -15.62
N LEU A 179 -11.54 -3.47 -14.43
CA LEU A 179 -11.48 -4.29 -13.23
C LEU A 179 -12.28 -5.60 -13.38
N LEU A 180 -13.49 -5.52 -13.93
CA LEU A 180 -14.31 -6.70 -14.18
C LEU A 180 -13.68 -7.63 -15.22
N MET A 181 -13.08 -7.06 -16.28
CA MET A 181 -12.34 -7.84 -17.29
C MET A 181 -11.13 -8.55 -16.68
N ALA A 182 -10.39 -7.87 -15.80
CA ALA A 182 -9.27 -8.46 -15.08
C ALA A 182 -9.73 -9.65 -14.20
N ILE A 183 -10.82 -9.48 -13.45
CA ILE A 183 -11.38 -10.53 -12.59
C ILE A 183 -11.82 -11.73 -13.43
N GLU A 184 -12.49 -11.51 -14.55
CA GLU A 184 -12.90 -12.60 -15.45
C GLU A 184 -11.68 -13.32 -16.05
N ASN A 185 -10.64 -12.60 -16.46
CA ASN A 185 -9.42 -13.20 -16.94
C ASN A 185 -8.70 -14.03 -15.85
N MET A 186 -8.62 -13.50 -14.62
CA MET A 186 -8.10 -14.24 -13.47
C MET A 186 -8.87 -15.55 -13.23
N LYS A 187 -10.20 -15.49 -13.28
CA LYS A 187 -11.07 -16.66 -13.11
C LYS A 187 -10.78 -17.75 -14.16
N ASN A 188 -10.55 -17.35 -15.41
CA ASN A 188 -10.23 -18.28 -16.48
C ASN A 188 -8.85 -18.96 -16.34
N MET A 189 -7.95 -18.35 -15.58
CA MET A 189 -6.62 -18.89 -15.29
C MET A 189 -6.56 -19.71 -13.99
N LEU A 190 -7.62 -19.71 -13.17
CA LEU A 190 -7.66 -20.55 -11.97
C LEU A 190 -7.82 -22.03 -12.33
N ALA A 191 -7.04 -22.87 -11.67
CA ALA A 191 -7.18 -24.30 -11.74
C ALA A 191 -8.58 -24.73 -11.24
N PRO A 192 -9.20 -25.73 -11.85
CA PRO A 192 -10.45 -26.30 -11.33
C PRO A 192 -10.19 -26.91 -9.93
N ASN A 193 -11.15 -26.70 -9.03
CA ASN A 193 -11.12 -27.25 -7.67
C ASN A 193 -11.37 -28.76 -7.68
#